data_3e5d4f2b199ed68aad8e100a0ceb36fc
#
_entry.id   3e5d4f2b199ed68aad8e100a0ceb36fc
#
_cell.length_a   1.000
_cell.length_b   1.000
_cell.length_c   1.000
_cell.angle_alpha   90.00
_cell.angle_beta   90.00
_cell.angle_gamma   90.00
#
_symmetry.space_group_name_H-M   'P 1'
#
loop_
_entity.id
_entity.type
_entity.pdbx_description
1 polymer ?
#
loop_
_entity_poly.entity_id
_entity_poly.type
_entity_poly.pdbx_seq_one_letter_code
_entity_poly.pdbx_strand_id
1 'polypeptide(L)'
;EVYEEGHDDKEEDAKMMAQVSEGELLKHLKDNPKQHFTQAPPRYTEATLIKTLEENGVGRPSTYAPIIDTLSSRNYVTKENKQFCPTELGNIVVEMLEEYFPNIVNVKFTASLESQLDEVEEGKVSWKAVLGGFYPPFAKELARAEEEIGQMKIEDEVTDVICEKCGRNMVIKMGKHGKFLACPGYPECVNAKPLLEKIGVPCPKCGGEIVKRRSKKGRVFYGCSNYPECDFSSWDLPVKEKCPKCGGYMVEKGNKKVCADEQCGYVEVKEK
;
A
#
# COMPACT_ATOMS: atom_id res chain seq x y z
N GLU A 1 -27.71 11.34 11.73
CA GLU A 1 -26.93 11.14 10.50
C GLU A 1 -25.55 10.61 10.86
N VAL A 2 -25.18 9.53 10.20
CA VAL A 2 -23.82 8.96 10.14
C VAL A 2 -23.49 7.94 11.23
N TYR A 3 -24.04 6.75 11.13
CA TYR A 3 -23.31 5.51 11.44
C TYR A 3 -23.77 4.45 10.44
N GLU A 4 -23.02 4.27 9.36
CA GLU A 4 -23.10 3.03 8.59
C GLU A 4 -22.35 1.95 9.36
N GLU A 5 -23.07 1.14 10.08
CA GLU A 5 -22.57 -0.06 10.76
C GLU A 5 -22.10 -1.07 9.73
N GLY A 6 -20.92 -1.66 9.98
CA GLY A 6 -20.35 -2.72 9.15
C GLY A 6 -21.30 -3.89 8.94
N HIS A 7 -21.38 -4.37 7.71
CA HIS A 7 -22.40 -5.27 7.16
C HIS A 7 -22.41 -6.72 7.69
N ASP A 8 -21.48 -7.10 8.59
CA ASP A 8 -21.32 -8.53 8.94
C ASP A 8 -22.04 -8.98 10.22
N ASP A 9 -22.49 -8.05 11.08
CA ASP A 9 -23.16 -8.43 12.33
C ASP A 9 -24.71 -8.43 12.25
N LYS A 10 -25.28 -8.00 11.10
CA LYS A 10 -26.75 -7.80 10.99
C LYS A 10 -27.56 -9.07 10.72
N GLU A 11 -26.95 -10.15 10.23
CA GLU A 11 -27.73 -11.36 9.88
C GLU A 11 -27.97 -12.31 11.06
N GLU A 12 -27.13 -12.30 12.08
CA GLU A 12 -27.35 -13.17 13.26
C GLU A 12 -28.30 -12.53 14.31
N ASP A 13 -28.20 -11.20 14.50
CA ASP A 13 -29.07 -10.50 15.45
C ASP A 13 -30.55 -10.34 14.97
N ALA A 14 -30.75 -10.30 13.65
CA ALA A 14 -32.08 -10.20 13.07
C ALA A 14 -32.96 -11.48 13.28
N LYS A 15 -32.32 -12.61 13.56
CA LYS A 15 -33.05 -13.90 13.79
C LYS A 15 -33.60 -14.10 15.18
N MET A 16 -33.24 -13.26 16.15
CA MET A 16 -33.66 -13.41 17.55
C MET A 16 -34.48 -12.23 18.10
N MET A 17 -35.03 -11.37 17.28
CA MET A 17 -36.00 -10.40 17.78
C MET A 17 -37.31 -11.12 18.17
N ALA A 18 -37.58 -11.19 19.47
CA ALA A 18 -38.87 -11.63 19.95
C ALA A 18 -39.97 -10.72 19.36
N GLN A 19 -41.09 -11.33 18.93
CA GLN A 19 -42.27 -10.58 18.49
C GLN A 19 -42.84 -9.87 19.69
N VAL A 20 -42.62 -8.57 19.83
CA VAL A 20 -43.22 -7.71 20.86
C VAL A 20 -44.26 -6.81 20.22
N SER A 21 -45.34 -6.56 20.94
CA SER A 21 -46.46 -5.71 20.51
C SER A 21 -46.35 -4.31 21.10
N GLU A 22 -46.86 -3.32 20.38
CA GLU A 22 -46.90 -1.94 20.87
C GLU A 22 -47.75 -1.85 22.16
N GLY A 23 -47.16 -1.25 23.21
CA GLY A 23 -47.81 -1.14 24.54
C GLY A 23 -47.59 -2.32 25.47
N GLU A 24 -46.85 -3.34 25.07
CA GLU A 24 -46.49 -4.47 25.93
C GLU A 24 -45.53 -4.06 27.05
N LEU A 25 -45.87 -4.45 28.29
CA LEU A 25 -45.01 -4.16 29.46
C LEU A 25 -43.90 -5.21 29.56
N LEU A 26 -42.67 -4.77 29.27
CA LEU A 26 -41.48 -5.60 29.37
C LEU A 26 -40.81 -5.47 30.74
N LYS A 27 -40.39 -6.61 31.31
CA LYS A 27 -39.64 -6.65 32.56
C LYS A 27 -38.17 -6.51 32.29
N HIS A 28 -37.54 -5.47 32.82
CA HIS A 28 -36.08 -5.33 32.79
C HIS A 28 -35.43 -6.44 33.61
N LEU A 29 -34.52 -7.22 33.00
CA LEU A 29 -33.87 -8.36 33.65
C LEU A 29 -32.40 -8.03 34.00
N LYS A 30 -31.65 -7.46 33.08
CA LYS A 30 -30.20 -7.21 33.25
C LYS A 30 -29.71 -6.21 32.23
N ASP A 31 -28.78 -5.34 32.64
CA ASP A 31 -27.95 -4.52 31.76
C ASP A 31 -26.65 -5.27 31.39
N ASN A 32 -26.31 -5.28 30.13
CA ASN A 32 -25.04 -5.81 29.60
C ASN A 32 -24.22 -4.68 28.95
N PRO A 33 -23.56 -3.80 29.74
CA PRO A 33 -22.76 -2.75 29.18
C PRO A 33 -21.55 -3.35 28.46
N LYS A 34 -21.39 -3.01 27.19
CA LYS A 34 -20.21 -3.37 26.37
C LYS A 34 -19.56 -2.10 25.86
N GLN A 35 -18.26 -2.01 26.03
CA GLN A 35 -17.49 -0.93 25.45
C GLN A 35 -17.17 -1.28 24.00
N HIS A 36 -17.51 -0.38 23.07
CA HIS A 36 -17.17 -0.50 21.66
C HIS A 36 -16.28 0.70 21.27
N PHE A 37 -15.36 0.46 20.37
CA PHE A 37 -14.51 1.49 19.82
C PHE A 37 -14.81 1.65 18.32
N THR A 38 -14.88 2.89 17.84
CA THR A 38 -14.95 3.19 16.41
C THR A 38 -13.68 2.71 15.72
N GLN A 39 -13.83 2.08 14.57
CA GLN A 39 -12.70 1.64 13.75
C GLN A 39 -12.38 2.72 12.71
N ALA A 40 -11.10 2.82 12.35
CA ALA A 40 -10.70 3.68 11.24
C ALA A 40 -11.31 3.17 9.91
N PRO A 41 -11.60 4.07 8.95
CA PRO A 41 -12.08 3.67 7.63
C PRO A 41 -11.14 2.64 6.99
N PRO A 42 -11.67 1.64 6.27
CA PRO A 42 -10.84 0.66 5.59
C PRO A 42 -10.03 1.31 4.48
N ARG A 43 -8.86 0.72 4.16
CA ARG A 43 -8.06 1.16 3.00
C ARG A 43 -8.81 0.90 1.70
N TYR A 44 -8.54 1.72 0.69
CA TYR A 44 -9.14 1.58 -0.63
C TYR A 44 -8.72 0.26 -1.30
N THR A 45 -9.69 -0.40 -1.90
CA THR A 45 -9.50 -1.41 -2.95
C THR A 45 -9.57 -0.71 -4.32
N GLU A 46 -9.28 -1.42 -5.42
CA GLU A 46 -9.47 -0.84 -6.78
C GLU A 46 -10.90 -0.36 -6.98
N ALA A 47 -11.87 -1.18 -6.63
CA ALA A 47 -13.29 -0.86 -6.82
C ALA A 47 -13.73 0.35 -5.98
N THR A 48 -13.35 0.41 -4.70
CA THR A 48 -13.73 1.52 -3.82
C THR A 48 -12.99 2.81 -4.21
N LEU A 49 -11.74 2.73 -4.70
CA LEU A 49 -11.02 3.90 -5.21
C LEU A 49 -11.68 4.46 -6.46
N ILE A 50 -12.04 3.62 -7.43
CA ILE A 50 -12.75 4.04 -8.66
C ILE A 50 -14.07 4.70 -8.29
N LYS A 51 -14.86 4.09 -7.40
CA LYS A 51 -16.12 4.65 -6.92
C LYS A 51 -15.92 6.05 -6.31
N THR A 52 -14.91 6.22 -5.46
CA THR A 52 -14.61 7.52 -4.85
C THR A 52 -14.15 8.55 -5.88
N LEU A 53 -13.35 8.17 -6.90
CA LEU A 53 -12.96 9.06 -8.00
C LEU A 53 -14.19 9.52 -8.78
N GLU A 54 -15.10 8.59 -9.11
CA GLU A 54 -16.35 8.87 -9.83
C GLU A 54 -17.27 9.80 -9.03
N GLU A 55 -17.49 9.52 -7.74
CA GLU A 55 -18.31 10.34 -6.84
C GLU A 55 -17.79 11.77 -6.69
N ASN A 56 -16.47 11.96 -6.78
CA ASN A 56 -15.82 13.26 -6.72
C ASN A 56 -15.62 13.92 -8.08
N GLY A 57 -16.05 13.30 -9.19
CA GLY A 57 -15.91 13.84 -10.53
C GLY A 57 -14.46 13.88 -11.04
N VAL A 58 -13.57 13.06 -10.49
CA VAL A 58 -12.15 12.97 -10.86
C VAL A 58 -11.92 11.82 -11.84
N GLY A 59 -11.46 12.14 -13.03
CA GLY A 59 -11.25 11.16 -14.11
C GLY A 59 -12.55 10.80 -14.85
N ARG A 60 -12.40 9.88 -15.78
CA ARG A 60 -13.48 9.36 -16.65
C ARG A 60 -13.31 7.85 -16.78
N PRO A 61 -14.30 7.09 -17.25
CA PRO A 61 -14.19 5.63 -17.40
C PRO A 61 -12.93 5.17 -18.13
N SER A 62 -12.49 5.94 -19.14
CA SER A 62 -11.26 5.64 -19.90
C SER A 62 -9.96 5.89 -19.14
N THR A 63 -9.97 6.66 -18.05
CA THR A 63 -8.77 7.05 -17.31
C THR A 63 -8.60 6.33 -15.97
N TYR A 64 -9.64 5.71 -15.41
CA TYR A 64 -9.55 5.05 -14.09
C TYR A 64 -8.50 3.94 -14.04
N ALA A 65 -8.50 3.05 -15.04
CA ALA A 65 -7.51 1.97 -15.09
C ALA A 65 -6.07 2.50 -15.27
N PRO A 66 -5.78 3.42 -16.21
CA PRO A 66 -4.47 4.10 -16.31
C PRO A 66 -4.01 4.79 -15.02
N ILE A 67 -4.91 5.40 -14.24
CA ILE A 67 -4.56 6.02 -12.95
C ILE A 67 -4.04 4.94 -11.98
N ILE A 68 -4.77 3.85 -11.81
CA ILE A 68 -4.40 2.75 -10.92
C ILE A 68 -3.09 2.09 -11.35
N ASP A 69 -2.92 1.87 -12.65
CA ASP A 69 -1.69 1.32 -13.21
C ASP A 69 -0.49 2.25 -12.97
N THR A 70 -0.68 3.56 -13.10
CA THR A 70 0.36 4.56 -12.84
C THR A 70 0.77 4.57 -11.37
N LEU A 71 -0.18 4.57 -10.43
CA LEU A 71 0.09 4.52 -9.00
C LEU A 71 0.93 3.29 -8.63
N SER A 72 0.59 2.13 -9.19
CA SER A 72 1.28 0.86 -8.92
C SER A 72 2.63 0.77 -9.63
N SER A 73 2.72 1.17 -10.91
CA SER A 73 3.95 1.07 -11.70
C SER A 73 5.05 2.03 -11.23
N ARG A 74 4.66 3.18 -10.69
CA ARG A 74 5.57 4.15 -10.07
C ARG A 74 5.91 3.83 -8.62
N ASN A 75 5.38 2.73 -8.08
CA ASN A 75 5.54 2.35 -6.68
C ASN A 75 5.08 3.42 -5.65
N TYR A 76 4.10 4.23 -5.98
CA TYR A 76 3.49 5.16 -5.02
C TYR A 76 2.58 4.42 -4.04
N VAL A 77 1.99 3.31 -4.48
CA VAL A 77 1.20 2.40 -3.66
C VAL A 77 1.62 0.95 -3.88
N THR A 78 1.39 0.12 -2.86
CA THR A 78 1.50 -1.34 -2.94
C THR A 78 0.15 -1.96 -2.67
N LYS A 79 -0.09 -3.16 -3.22
CA LYS A 79 -1.29 -3.94 -2.94
C LYS A 79 -1.01 -5.00 -1.88
N GLU A 80 -1.72 -4.91 -0.76
CA GLU A 80 -1.73 -5.91 0.30
C GLU A 80 -3.17 -6.33 0.58
N ASN A 81 -3.47 -7.62 0.52
CA ASN A 81 -4.84 -8.15 0.70
C ASN A 81 -5.91 -7.45 -0.16
N LYS A 82 -5.58 -7.16 -1.43
CA LYS A 82 -6.42 -6.40 -2.39
C LYS A 82 -6.63 -4.91 -2.03
N GLN A 83 -6.03 -4.41 -0.97
CA GLN A 83 -6.10 -3.01 -0.55
C GLN A 83 -4.84 -2.25 -0.96
N PHE A 84 -4.97 -0.97 -1.25
CA PHE A 84 -3.85 -0.08 -1.52
C PHE A 84 -3.22 0.41 -0.22
N CYS A 85 -1.92 0.25 -0.12
CA CYS A 85 -1.11 0.80 0.95
C CYS A 85 -0.14 1.83 0.36
N PRO A 86 -0.14 3.10 0.81
CA PRO A 86 0.85 4.07 0.39
C PRO A 86 2.27 3.59 0.71
N THR A 87 3.20 3.88 -0.17
CA THR A 87 4.62 3.66 0.10
C THR A 87 5.23 4.93 0.69
N GLU A 88 6.41 4.82 1.27
CA GLU A 88 7.15 5.98 1.73
C GLU A 88 7.45 6.97 0.59
N LEU A 89 7.80 6.45 -0.59
CA LEU A 89 7.95 7.27 -1.80
C LEU A 89 6.66 7.99 -2.17
N GLY A 90 5.52 7.29 -2.08
CA GLY A 90 4.21 7.89 -2.36
C GLY A 90 3.89 9.04 -1.41
N ASN A 91 4.15 8.87 -0.11
CA ASN A 91 3.94 9.91 0.89
C ASN A 91 4.83 11.14 0.63
N ILE A 92 6.15 10.93 0.42
CA ILE A 92 7.08 12.03 0.11
C ILE A 92 6.63 12.81 -1.13
N VAL A 93 6.21 12.11 -2.18
CA VAL A 93 5.74 12.76 -3.42
C VAL A 93 4.46 13.55 -3.18
N VAL A 94 3.50 13.02 -2.41
CA VAL A 94 2.26 13.74 -2.08
C VAL A 94 2.55 14.97 -1.23
N GLU A 95 3.33 14.84 -0.17
CA GLU A 95 3.73 15.96 0.70
C GLU A 95 4.40 17.07 -0.10
N MET A 96 5.35 16.73 -0.97
CA MET A 96 6.02 17.69 -1.84
C MET A 96 5.03 18.38 -2.81
N LEU A 97 4.13 17.61 -3.42
CA LEU A 97 3.15 18.15 -4.35
C LEU A 97 2.11 19.05 -3.66
N GLU A 98 1.69 18.72 -2.45
CA GLU A 98 0.78 19.54 -1.64
C GLU A 98 1.45 20.84 -1.19
N GLU A 99 2.75 20.81 -0.88
CA GLU A 99 3.50 21.99 -0.48
C GLU A 99 3.71 22.99 -1.64
N TYR A 100 4.14 22.49 -2.81
CA TYR A 100 4.50 23.35 -3.95
C TYR A 100 3.35 23.65 -4.89
N PHE A 101 2.34 22.77 -4.96
CA PHE A 101 1.19 22.87 -5.87
C PHE A 101 -0.17 22.69 -5.18
N PRO A 102 -0.44 23.40 -4.06
CA PRO A 102 -1.65 23.19 -3.26
C PRO A 102 -2.95 23.48 -4.03
N ASN A 103 -2.89 24.34 -5.04
CA ASN A 103 -4.04 24.69 -5.87
C ASN A 103 -4.36 23.61 -6.91
N ILE A 104 -3.36 22.85 -7.36
CA ILE A 104 -3.47 21.85 -8.42
C ILE A 104 -3.72 20.47 -7.82
N VAL A 105 -3.00 20.13 -6.74
CA VAL A 105 -3.16 18.87 -6.01
C VAL A 105 -4.38 18.97 -5.09
N ASN A 106 -5.55 19.09 -5.72
CA ASN A 106 -6.82 19.30 -5.05
C ASN A 106 -7.94 18.61 -5.82
N VAL A 107 -8.74 17.79 -5.13
CA VAL A 107 -9.85 17.04 -5.71
C VAL A 107 -10.84 17.96 -6.42
N LYS A 108 -11.21 19.09 -5.81
CA LYS A 108 -12.16 20.06 -6.39
C LYS A 108 -11.61 20.73 -7.64
N PHE A 109 -10.31 21.04 -7.65
CA PHE A 109 -9.67 21.61 -8.82
C PHE A 109 -9.70 20.62 -9.99
N THR A 110 -9.31 19.37 -9.76
CA THR A 110 -9.33 18.33 -10.79
C THR A 110 -10.73 18.09 -11.33
N ALA A 111 -11.73 17.98 -10.46
CA ALA A 111 -13.13 17.85 -10.87
C ALA A 111 -13.64 19.05 -11.68
N SER A 112 -13.26 20.26 -11.28
CA SER A 112 -13.61 21.48 -12.04
C SER A 112 -12.95 21.50 -13.43
N LEU A 113 -11.69 21.09 -13.53
CA LEU A 113 -10.98 21.02 -14.80
C LEU A 113 -11.61 19.97 -15.73
N GLU A 114 -11.97 18.80 -15.20
CA GLU A 114 -12.71 17.77 -15.95
C GLU A 114 -14.03 18.32 -16.50
N SER A 115 -14.80 19.05 -15.68
CA SER A 115 -16.05 19.67 -16.11
C SER A 115 -15.83 20.75 -17.19
N GLN A 116 -14.77 21.55 -17.09
CA GLN A 116 -14.42 22.52 -18.12
C GLN A 116 -14.03 21.85 -19.45
N LEU A 117 -13.38 20.66 -19.39
CA LEU A 117 -13.06 19.89 -20.58
C LEU A 117 -14.34 19.33 -21.26
N ASP A 118 -15.34 18.90 -20.47
CA ASP A 118 -16.65 18.52 -21.01
C ASP A 118 -17.35 19.72 -21.71
N GLU A 119 -17.27 20.91 -21.11
CA GLU A 119 -17.79 22.13 -21.73
C GLU A 119 -17.07 22.51 -23.06
N VAL A 120 -15.75 22.18 -23.14
CA VAL A 120 -15.00 22.33 -24.39
C VAL A 120 -15.48 21.32 -25.43
N GLU A 121 -15.74 20.07 -25.05
CA GLU A 121 -16.29 19.04 -25.95
C GLU A 121 -17.67 19.45 -26.50
N GLU A 122 -18.51 20.02 -25.64
CA GLU A 122 -19.83 20.55 -26.03
C GLU A 122 -19.77 21.87 -26.85
N GLY A 123 -18.57 22.44 -27.01
CA GLY A 123 -18.38 23.71 -27.76
C GLY A 123 -18.82 24.94 -26.98
N LYS A 124 -19.11 24.86 -25.69
CA LYS A 124 -19.54 25.98 -24.84
C LYS A 124 -18.39 26.92 -24.47
N VAL A 125 -17.19 26.35 -24.26
CA VAL A 125 -15.99 27.05 -23.83
C VAL A 125 -14.83 26.75 -24.78
N SER A 126 -13.97 27.74 -25.03
CA SER A 126 -12.77 27.52 -25.82
C SER A 126 -11.67 26.86 -25.00
N TRP A 127 -11.04 25.82 -25.53
CA TRP A 127 -9.89 25.20 -24.90
C TRP A 127 -8.74 26.19 -24.59
N LYS A 128 -8.59 27.24 -25.40
CA LYS A 128 -7.61 28.31 -25.15
C LYS A 128 -7.92 29.12 -23.91
N ALA A 129 -9.21 29.33 -23.59
CA ALA A 129 -9.62 30.03 -22.38
C ALA A 129 -9.30 29.19 -21.14
N VAL A 130 -9.57 27.88 -21.20
CA VAL A 130 -9.24 26.94 -20.10
C VAL A 130 -7.74 26.91 -19.84
N LEU A 131 -6.91 26.74 -20.88
CA LEU A 131 -5.46 26.74 -20.76
C LEU A 131 -4.91 28.11 -20.32
N GLY A 132 -5.46 29.20 -20.80
CA GLY A 132 -5.08 30.56 -20.41
C GLY A 132 -5.36 30.87 -18.95
N GLY A 133 -6.39 30.24 -18.36
CA GLY A 133 -6.67 30.33 -16.93
C GLY A 133 -5.75 29.45 -16.06
N PHE A 134 -5.38 28.28 -16.57
CA PHE A 134 -4.56 27.31 -15.85
C PHE A 134 -3.07 27.62 -15.87
N TYR A 135 -2.50 27.88 -17.07
CA TYR A 135 -1.04 27.88 -17.26
C TYR A 135 -0.30 29.01 -16.51
N PRO A 136 -0.76 30.27 -16.46
CA PRO A 136 -0.01 31.32 -15.78
C PRO A 136 0.19 31.10 -14.29
N PRO A 137 -0.82 30.70 -13.47
CA PRO A 137 -0.59 30.36 -12.08
C PRO A 137 0.31 29.12 -11.92
N PHE A 138 0.11 28.08 -12.74
CA PHE A 138 0.95 26.90 -12.73
C PHE A 138 2.43 27.21 -13.00
N ALA A 139 2.73 28.01 -14.04
CA ALA A 139 4.10 28.38 -14.38
C ALA A 139 4.80 29.14 -13.24
N LYS A 140 4.07 29.94 -12.47
CA LYS A 140 4.59 30.61 -11.26
C LYS A 140 4.93 29.63 -10.14
N GLU A 141 4.03 28.69 -9.85
CA GLU A 141 4.25 27.66 -8.85
C GLU A 141 5.41 26.75 -9.25
N LEU A 142 5.50 26.39 -10.54
CA LEU A 142 6.58 25.58 -11.06
C LEU A 142 7.95 26.26 -10.92
N ALA A 143 8.06 27.54 -11.30
CA ALA A 143 9.31 28.27 -11.16
C ALA A 143 9.78 28.35 -9.70
N ARG A 144 8.85 28.58 -8.74
CA ARG A 144 9.15 28.54 -7.31
C ARG A 144 9.64 27.16 -6.87
N ALA A 145 8.92 26.11 -7.32
CA ALA A 145 9.26 24.73 -6.97
C ALA A 145 10.66 24.34 -7.52
N GLU A 146 11.01 24.75 -8.73
CA GLU A 146 12.32 24.48 -9.32
C GLU A 146 13.47 25.14 -8.54
N GLU A 147 13.25 26.34 -8.01
CA GLU A 147 14.24 27.02 -7.16
C GLU A 147 14.40 26.36 -5.79
N GLU A 148 13.29 26.02 -5.14
CA GLU A 148 13.27 25.53 -3.76
C GLU A 148 13.59 24.04 -3.68
N ILE A 149 13.00 23.18 -4.54
CA ILE A 149 13.21 21.73 -4.54
C ILE A 149 14.65 21.37 -4.96
N GLY A 150 15.29 22.16 -5.84
CA GLY A 150 16.69 21.95 -6.26
C GLY A 150 17.68 21.94 -5.09
N GLN A 151 17.28 22.40 -3.91
CA GLN A 151 18.04 22.39 -2.66
C GLN A 151 17.67 21.23 -1.71
N MET A 152 16.56 20.54 -1.94
CA MET A 152 16.18 19.38 -1.13
C MET A 152 17.07 18.18 -1.45
N LYS A 153 18.05 17.94 -0.59
CA LYS A 153 18.77 16.67 -0.55
C LYS A 153 18.03 15.75 0.41
N ILE A 154 17.46 14.68 -0.11
CA ILE A 154 17.00 13.57 0.75
C ILE A 154 18.24 13.07 1.48
N GLU A 155 18.28 13.19 2.80
CA GLU A 155 19.39 12.70 3.60
C GLU A 155 19.47 11.18 3.46
N ASP A 156 20.67 10.72 3.04
CA ASP A 156 20.92 9.28 2.91
C ASP A 156 21.00 8.66 4.32
N GLU A 157 20.20 7.67 4.62
CA GLU A 157 20.23 6.92 5.88
C GLU A 157 21.46 6.00 5.88
N VAL A 158 22.43 6.28 6.76
CA VAL A 158 23.65 5.48 6.89
C VAL A 158 23.34 4.17 7.60
N THR A 159 23.84 3.05 7.04
CA THR A 159 23.67 1.72 7.61
C THR A 159 24.99 1.14 8.13
N ASP A 160 24.88 0.09 8.98
CA ASP A 160 26.04 -0.67 9.45
C ASP A 160 26.62 -1.64 8.40
N VAL A 161 26.03 -1.70 7.22
CA VAL A 161 26.46 -2.58 6.13
C VAL A 161 27.69 -1.97 5.45
N ILE A 162 28.82 -2.69 5.50
CA ILE A 162 30.08 -2.25 4.89
C ILE A 162 30.11 -2.62 3.40
N CYS A 163 30.54 -1.67 2.58
CA CYS A 163 30.76 -1.89 1.17
C CYS A 163 31.99 -2.80 0.94
N GLU A 164 31.79 -3.97 0.33
CA GLU A 164 32.86 -4.96 0.08
C GLU A 164 33.94 -4.46 -0.87
N LYS A 165 33.67 -3.40 -1.65
CA LYS A 165 34.59 -2.85 -2.62
C LYS A 165 35.50 -1.75 -2.06
N CYS A 166 34.99 -0.92 -1.15
CA CYS A 166 35.72 0.26 -0.66
C CYS A 166 35.71 0.45 0.86
N GLY A 167 35.06 -0.44 1.62
CA GLY A 167 35.05 -0.40 3.08
C GLY A 167 34.18 0.70 3.73
N ARG A 168 33.51 1.55 2.96
CA ARG A 168 32.63 2.60 3.49
C ARG A 168 31.28 1.99 3.92
N ASN A 169 30.63 2.57 4.92
CA ASN A 169 29.27 2.20 5.27
C ASN A 169 28.32 2.52 4.12
N MET A 170 27.47 1.55 3.76
CA MET A 170 26.46 1.76 2.72
C MET A 170 25.31 2.59 3.23
N VAL A 171 24.67 3.33 2.34
CA VAL A 171 23.53 4.18 2.63
C VAL A 171 22.27 3.65 1.95
N ILE A 172 21.13 3.85 2.57
CA ILE A 172 19.83 3.54 1.96
C ILE A 172 19.48 4.68 1.01
N LYS A 173 19.30 4.34 -0.26
CA LYS A 173 18.79 5.26 -1.28
C LYS A 173 17.47 4.78 -1.84
N MET A 174 16.64 5.75 -2.23
CA MET A 174 15.38 5.46 -2.92
C MET A 174 15.67 5.35 -4.43
N GLY A 175 15.28 4.24 -5.04
CA GLY A 175 15.38 3.98 -6.46
C GLY A 175 14.03 3.70 -7.11
N LYS A 176 14.04 3.55 -8.44
CA LYS A 176 12.84 3.23 -9.25
C LYS A 176 12.05 2.00 -8.75
N HIS A 177 12.72 1.07 -8.10
CA HIS A 177 12.14 -0.18 -7.61
C HIS A 177 12.02 -0.27 -6.08
N GLY A 178 12.14 0.87 -5.39
CA GLY A 178 12.12 0.99 -3.94
C GLY A 178 13.49 1.25 -3.32
N LYS A 179 13.60 1.11 -2.01
CA LYS A 179 14.84 1.31 -1.25
C LYS A 179 15.89 0.27 -1.61
N PHE A 180 17.15 0.72 -1.73
CA PHE A 180 18.30 -0.14 -1.95
C PHE A 180 19.52 0.40 -1.19
N LEU A 181 20.48 -0.46 -0.92
CA LEU A 181 21.75 -0.10 -0.34
C LEU A 181 22.70 0.37 -1.44
N ALA A 182 23.22 1.59 -1.34
CA ALA A 182 24.19 2.16 -2.24
C ALA A 182 25.48 2.53 -1.52
N CYS A 183 26.59 2.45 -2.20
CA CYS A 183 27.84 2.98 -1.67
C CYS A 183 27.87 4.51 -1.81
N PRO A 184 28.15 5.27 -0.73
CA PRO A 184 28.27 6.72 -0.80
C PRO A 184 29.46 7.21 -1.65
N GLY A 185 30.38 6.30 -2.03
CA GLY A 185 31.52 6.60 -2.89
C GLY A 185 31.19 6.72 -4.37
N TYR A 186 29.93 6.76 -4.76
CA TYR A 186 29.54 7.01 -6.16
C TYR A 186 30.02 8.41 -6.61
N PRO A 187 30.57 8.57 -7.83
CA PRO A 187 30.69 7.60 -8.93
C PRO A 187 31.89 6.66 -8.85
N GLU A 188 32.87 6.87 -7.97
CA GLU A 188 34.10 6.06 -7.88
C GLU A 188 33.82 4.61 -7.51
N CYS A 189 32.84 4.39 -6.63
CA CYS A 189 32.38 3.06 -6.22
C CYS A 189 30.89 2.87 -6.52
N VAL A 190 30.59 2.09 -7.56
CA VAL A 190 29.22 1.81 -8.04
C VAL A 190 28.57 0.60 -7.37
N ASN A 191 29.00 0.23 -6.14
CA ASN A 191 28.44 -0.92 -5.45
C ASN A 191 27.03 -0.62 -4.94
N ALA A 192 26.06 -1.41 -5.37
CA ALA A 192 24.68 -1.34 -4.91
C ALA A 192 24.14 -2.75 -4.62
N LYS A 193 23.34 -2.88 -3.56
CA LYS A 193 22.71 -4.13 -3.14
C LYS A 193 21.22 -3.90 -2.86
N PRO A 194 20.35 -4.88 -3.13
CA PRO A 194 18.96 -4.77 -2.71
C PRO A 194 18.88 -4.71 -1.17
N LEU A 195 18.01 -3.84 -0.65
CA LEU A 195 17.68 -3.84 0.77
C LEU A 195 16.75 -5.02 1.03
N LEU A 196 17.26 -6.07 1.69
CA LEU A 196 16.52 -7.30 1.96
C LEU A 196 15.86 -7.21 3.35
N GLU A 197 14.54 -7.22 3.37
CA GLU A 197 13.75 -7.28 4.60
C GLU A 197 13.78 -8.72 5.16
N LYS A 198 14.52 -8.93 6.25
CA LYS A 198 14.64 -10.22 6.92
C LYS A 198 13.38 -10.50 7.73
N ILE A 199 12.77 -11.67 7.56
CA ILE A 199 11.57 -12.07 8.30
C ILE A 199 11.89 -12.85 9.60
N GLY A 200 13.17 -13.07 9.89
CA GLY A 200 13.65 -13.75 11.10
C GLY A 200 13.30 -15.26 11.14
N VAL A 201 13.02 -15.87 9.98
CA VAL A 201 12.75 -17.31 9.86
C VAL A 201 13.92 -17.96 9.13
N PRO A 202 14.49 -19.06 9.65
CA PRO A 202 15.57 -19.77 8.98
C PRO A 202 15.07 -20.50 7.72
N CYS A 203 15.90 -20.53 6.67
CA CYS A 203 15.59 -21.25 5.45
C CYS A 203 15.53 -22.77 5.71
N PRO A 204 14.45 -23.47 5.33
CA PRO A 204 14.33 -24.91 5.55
C PRO A 204 15.31 -25.74 4.72
N LYS A 205 15.90 -25.18 3.64
CA LYS A 205 16.87 -25.89 2.80
C LYS A 205 18.31 -25.74 3.27
N CYS A 206 18.75 -24.51 3.64
CA CYS A 206 20.15 -24.23 3.93
C CYS A 206 20.41 -23.60 5.30
N GLY A 207 19.39 -23.31 6.09
CA GLY A 207 19.52 -22.63 7.38
C GLY A 207 19.80 -21.12 7.31
N GLY A 208 20.04 -20.56 6.11
CA GLY A 208 20.18 -19.11 5.91
C GLY A 208 18.90 -18.36 6.26
N GLU A 209 18.90 -17.03 6.21
CA GLU A 209 17.71 -16.25 6.51
C GLU A 209 16.73 -16.19 5.35
N ILE A 210 15.44 -16.18 5.64
CA ILE A 210 14.40 -15.90 4.63
C ILE A 210 14.18 -14.40 4.59
N VAL A 211 14.08 -13.86 3.37
CA VAL A 211 13.91 -12.44 3.08
C VAL A 211 12.68 -12.22 2.19
N LYS A 212 12.01 -11.12 2.41
CA LYS A 212 10.89 -10.67 1.56
C LYS A 212 11.45 -10.07 0.28
N ARG A 213 10.91 -10.51 -0.86
CA ARG A 213 11.28 -10.06 -2.21
C ARG A 213 10.04 -9.71 -3.02
N ARG A 214 10.23 -8.97 -4.10
CA ARG A 214 9.16 -8.68 -5.08
C ARG A 214 9.50 -9.30 -6.43
N SER A 215 8.51 -9.93 -7.03
CA SER A 215 8.59 -10.44 -8.40
C SER A 215 8.55 -9.29 -9.42
N LYS A 216 8.92 -9.55 -10.67
CA LYS A 216 8.82 -8.57 -11.78
C LYS A 216 7.40 -7.99 -11.95
N LYS A 217 6.38 -8.71 -11.53
CA LYS A 217 4.97 -8.29 -11.55
C LYS A 217 4.53 -7.57 -10.26
N GLY A 218 5.46 -7.19 -9.37
CA GLY A 218 5.17 -6.50 -8.11
C GLY A 218 4.65 -7.39 -6.97
N ARG A 219 4.38 -8.67 -7.20
CA ARG A 219 3.87 -9.58 -6.17
C ARG A 219 4.98 -9.94 -5.17
N VAL A 220 4.65 -9.87 -3.88
CA VAL A 220 5.55 -10.26 -2.79
C VAL A 220 5.72 -11.79 -2.78
N PHE A 221 6.95 -12.25 -2.56
CA PHE A 221 7.31 -13.63 -2.28
C PHE A 221 8.46 -13.67 -1.28
N TYR A 222 8.71 -14.82 -0.70
CA TYR A 222 9.74 -15.04 0.31
C TYR A 222 10.80 -15.98 -0.27
N GLY A 223 12.07 -15.58 -0.18
CA GLY A 223 13.18 -16.35 -0.73
C GLY A 223 14.35 -16.41 0.23
N CYS A 224 15.28 -17.33 -0.01
CA CYS A 224 16.51 -17.41 0.77
C CYS A 224 17.43 -16.22 0.50
N SER A 225 18.11 -15.71 1.54
CA SER A 225 19.16 -14.69 1.43
C SER A 225 20.35 -15.19 0.60
N ASN A 226 20.63 -16.50 0.63
CA ASN A 226 21.77 -17.13 -0.06
C ASN A 226 21.48 -17.46 -1.55
N TYR A 227 20.47 -16.85 -2.14
CA TYR A 227 20.27 -16.99 -3.60
C TYR A 227 21.45 -16.34 -4.37
N PRO A 228 22.02 -16.97 -5.40
CA PRO A 228 21.54 -18.14 -6.14
C PRO A 228 21.94 -19.53 -5.60
N GLU A 229 22.79 -19.60 -4.58
CA GLU A 229 23.28 -20.90 -4.04
C GLU A 229 22.15 -21.73 -3.43
N CYS A 230 21.14 -21.05 -2.86
CA CYS A 230 19.91 -21.67 -2.37
C CYS A 230 18.68 -21.10 -3.08
N ASP A 231 17.97 -21.95 -3.79
CA ASP A 231 16.81 -21.62 -4.62
C ASP A 231 15.46 -21.64 -3.87
N PHE A 232 15.49 -21.71 -2.53
CA PHE A 232 14.25 -21.74 -1.74
C PHE A 232 13.40 -20.51 -2.00
N SER A 233 12.12 -20.72 -2.33
CA SER A 233 11.12 -19.66 -2.47
C SER A 233 9.74 -20.10 -2.02
N SER A 234 8.95 -19.19 -1.47
CA SER A 234 7.56 -19.39 -1.05
C SER A 234 6.72 -18.16 -1.37
N TRP A 235 5.49 -18.38 -1.82
CA TRP A 235 4.52 -17.30 -2.05
C TRP A 235 3.78 -16.89 -0.78
N ASP A 236 3.67 -17.80 0.18
CA ASP A 236 3.06 -17.55 1.47
C ASP A 236 4.15 -17.31 2.52
N LEU A 237 3.84 -16.59 3.58
CA LEU A 237 4.78 -16.21 4.63
C LEU A 237 5.23 -17.44 5.44
N PRO A 238 6.51 -17.86 5.37
CA PRO A 238 7.02 -18.95 6.19
C PRO A 238 7.04 -18.56 7.67
N VAL A 239 6.75 -19.53 8.56
CA VAL A 239 6.77 -19.34 10.01
C VAL A 239 7.89 -20.17 10.66
N LYS A 240 8.27 -19.79 11.89
CA LYS A 240 9.37 -20.46 12.63
C LYS A 240 9.01 -21.87 13.07
N GLU A 241 7.72 -22.08 13.36
CA GLU A 241 7.24 -23.36 13.85
C GLU A 241 7.29 -24.42 12.75
N LYS A 242 7.73 -25.61 13.15
CA LYS A 242 7.71 -26.79 12.29
C LYS A 242 6.38 -27.50 12.41
N CYS A 243 5.97 -28.16 11.34
CA CYS A 243 4.76 -28.95 11.35
C CYS A 243 4.86 -30.10 12.37
N PRO A 244 3.93 -30.22 13.34
CA PRO A 244 3.98 -31.26 14.37
C PRO A 244 3.75 -32.66 13.80
N LYS A 245 3.13 -32.77 12.59
CA LYS A 245 2.81 -34.03 11.95
C LYS A 245 3.99 -34.62 11.15
N CYS A 246 4.71 -33.78 10.38
CA CYS A 246 5.76 -34.24 9.47
C CYS A 246 7.13 -33.59 9.71
N GLY A 247 7.23 -32.58 10.59
CA GLY A 247 8.48 -31.83 10.84
C GLY A 247 8.86 -30.85 9.73
N GLY A 248 8.07 -30.74 8.66
CA GLY A 248 8.26 -29.80 7.56
C GLY A 248 8.01 -28.35 7.96
N TYR A 249 8.35 -27.37 7.08
CA TYR A 249 8.06 -25.98 7.35
C TYR A 249 6.58 -25.65 7.15
N MET A 250 6.10 -24.65 7.87
CA MET A 250 4.73 -24.16 7.76
C MET A 250 4.69 -22.76 7.18
N VAL A 251 3.55 -22.40 6.60
CA VAL A 251 3.29 -21.07 6.03
C VAL A 251 1.99 -20.50 6.55
N GLU A 252 1.92 -19.17 6.61
CA GLU A 252 0.67 -18.45 6.92
C GLU A 252 -0.21 -18.29 5.68
N LYS A 253 -1.49 -18.70 5.81
CA LYS A 253 -2.55 -18.43 4.83
C LYS A 253 -3.74 -17.79 5.55
N GLY A 254 -3.81 -16.46 5.52
CA GLY A 254 -4.84 -15.71 6.24
C GLY A 254 -4.76 -15.97 7.75
N ASN A 255 -5.81 -16.53 8.35
CA ASN A 255 -5.89 -16.80 9.80
C ASN A 255 -5.44 -18.24 10.17
N LYS A 256 -4.73 -18.93 9.28
CA LYS A 256 -4.32 -20.33 9.46
C LYS A 256 -2.83 -20.48 9.21
N LYS A 257 -2.17 -21.38 9.98
CA LYS A 257 -0.86 -21.91 9.66
C LYS A 257 -1.06 -23.26 8.97
N VAL A 258 -0.47 -23.43 7.82
CA VAL A 258 -0.64 -24.63 6.96
C VAL A 258 0.72 -25.24 6.71
N CYS A 259 0.81 -26.57 6.75
CA CYS A 259 2.01 -27.27 6.33
C CYS A 259 2.25 -27.02 4.83
N ALA A 260 3.50 -26.70 4.47
CA ALA A 260 3.87 -26.47 3.07
C ALA A 260 3.90 -27.75 2.23
N ASP A 261 3.95 -28.90 2.88
CA ASP A 261 3.80 -30.19 2.21
C ASP A 261 2.31 -30.51 2.01
N GLU A 262 1.88 -30.49 0.75
CA GLU A 262 0.48 -30.74 0.36
C GLU A 262 0.01 -32.15 0.76
N GLN A 263 0.91 -33.13 0.82
CA GLN A 263 0.57 -34.51 1.22
C GLN A 263 0.34 -34.62 2.73
N CYS A 264 0.95 -33.75 3.51
CA CYS A 264 0.79 -33.74 4.98
C CYS A 264 -0.60 -33.24 5.39
N GLY A 265 -1.11 -32.18 4.75
CA GLY A 265 -2.45 -31.61 4.97
C GLY A 265 -2.70 -31.04 6.38
N TYR A 266 -1.67 -30.81 7.19
CA TYR A 266 -1.82 -30.26 8.54
C TYR A 266 -2.17 -28.77 8.49
N VAL A 267 -3.22 -28.39 9.25
CA VAL A 267 -3.70 -27.01 9.38
C VAL A 267 -3.95 -26.69 10.83
N GLU A 268 -3.42 -25.57 11.30
CA GLU A 268 -3.64 -25.01 12.61
C GLU A 268 -4.32 -23.64 12.48
N VAL A 269 -5.41 -23.42 13.19
CA VAL A 269 -6.12 -22.14 13.21
C VAL A 269 -5.52 -21.28 14.33
N LYS A 270 -5.15 -20.03 14.01
CA LYS A 270 -4.70 -19.09 15.06
C LYS A 270 -5.91 -18.77 15.95
N GLU A 271 -5.79 -19.06 17.24
CA GLU A 271 -6.71 -18.52 18.24
C GLU A 271 -6.55 -16.98 18.28
N LYS A 272 -7.68 -16.28 18.33
CA LYS A 272 -7.73 -14.80 18.37
C LYS A 272 -7.29 -14.27 19.73
#